data_2c4314c8c524ed35c08b800d5019b240
#
_entry.id   2c4314c8c524ed35c08b800d5019b240
#
_cell.length_a   1.000
_cell.length_b   1.000
_cell.length_c   1.000
_cell.angle_alpha   90.00
_cell.angle_beta   90.00
_cell.angle_gamma   90.00
#
_symmetry.space_group_name_H-M   'P 1'
#
loop_
_entity.id
_entity.type
_entity.pdbx_description
1 polymer ?
#
loop_
_entity_poly.entity_id
_entity_poly.type
_entity_poly.pdbx_seq_one_letter_code
_entity_poly.pdbx_strand_id
1 'polypeptide(L)'
;MKDTYILGIESSCDETSCSIVKNGRIDIGTSISTQISIHKNYGGVVPEIASREHVKNITFVIEECLEKAQMKIEDIDAIAITYGPGLIGSLLIGLEAAKKLSFIYNKPLIPVHHIAGHIYANSLEKEMKFPLLALVVSGGHTE
;
A
#
# COMPACT_ATOMS: atom_id res chain seq x y z
N MET A 1 -0.84 -1.01 -27.15
CA MET A 1 -1.43 -1.64 -25.95
C MET A 1 -1.89 -0.52 -25.01
N LYS A 2 -3.04 -0.66 -24.39
CA LYS A 2 -3.52 0.34 -23.43
C LYS A 2 -2.68 0.25 -22.14
N ASP A 3 -2.26 1.39 -21.61
CA ASP A 3 -1.58 1.44 -20.30
C ASP A 3 -2.54 1.01 -19.18
N THR A 4 -2.00 0.31 -18.19
CA THR A 4 -2.74 -0.17 -17.03
C THR A 4 -2.24 0.56 -15.76
N TYR A 5 -3.18 1.10 -15.00
CA TYR A 5 -2.91 1.85 -13.77
C TYR A 5 -3.53 1.16 -12.56
N ILE A 6 -2.72 0.86 -11.57
CA ILE A 6 -3.16 0.20 -10.33
C ILE A 6 -2.88 1.11 -9.14
N LEU A 7 -3.93 1.38 -8.35
CA LEU A 7 -3.82 2.05 -7.07
C LEU A 7 -3.55 1.02 -5.99
N GLY A 8 -2.37 1.06 -5.38
CA GLY A 8 -1.99 0.20 -4.26
C GLY A 8 -2.16 0.90 -2.93
N ILE A 9 -2.74 0.23 -1.95
CA ILE A 9 -2.95 0.72 -0.58
C ILE A 9 -2.28 -0.24 0.41
N GLU A 10 -1.49 0.30 1.34
CA GLU A 10 -0.80 -0.46 2.37
C GLU A 10 -1.00 0.21 3.74
N SER A 11 -1.49 -0.55 4.72
CA SER A 11 -1.71 -0.11 6.09
C SER A 11 -1.43 -1.20 7.12
N SER A 12 -0.52 -2.13 6.84
CA SER A 12 -0.33 -3.36 7.63
C SER A 12 0.30 -3.14 9.00
N CYS A 13 1.04 -2.06 9.22
CA CYS A 13 1.76 -1.82 10.47
C CYS A 13 1.70 -0.34 10.90
N ASP A 14 2.77 0.40 10.73
CA ASP A 14 2.95 1.77 11.23
C ASP A 14 3.08 2.83 10.14
N GLU A 15 2.84 2.44 8.91
CA GLU A 15 2.80 3.36 7.77
C GLU A 15 1.48 3.24 7.02
N THR A 16 0.89 4.39 6.70
CA THR A 16 -0.22 4.48 5.75
C THR A 16 0.35 4.92 4.42
N SER A 17 0.29 4.09 3.41
CA SER A 17 0.83 4.44 2.10
C SER A 17 -0.12 4.10 0.96
N CYS A 18 0.03 4.87 -0.12
CA CYS A 18 -0.71 4.70 -1.35
C CYS A 18 0.20 5.03 -2.54
N SER A 19 0.18 4.19 -3.55
CA SER A 19 0.94 4.40 -4.80
C SER A 19 0.09 4.10 -6.02
N ILE A 20 0.33 4.82 -7.11
CA ILE A 20 -0.21 4.47 -8.42
C ILE A 20 0.94 3.97 -9.30
N VAL A 21 0.82 2.72 -9.73
CA VAL A 21 1.82 2.06 -10.55
C VAL A 21 1.28 1.82 -11.94
N LYS A 22 2.02 2.32 -12.93
CA LYS A 22 1.74 2.13 -14.35
C LYS A 22 2.44 0.88 -14.87
N ASN A 23 1.69 0.00 -15.52
CA ASN A 23 2.18 -1.21 -16.20
C ASN A 23 3.03 -2.12 -15.28
N GLY A 24 2.73 -2.10 -13.97
CA GLY A 24 3.41 -2.91 -12.97
C GLY A 24 4.87 -2.52 -12.66
N ARG A 25 5.35 -1.40 -13.19
CA ARG A 25 6.78 -1.04 -13.11
C ARG A 25 7.09 0.42 -12.85
N ILE A 26 6.21 1.33 -13.21
CA ILE A 26 6.48 2.76 -13.11
C ILE A 26 5.62 3.36 -12.01
N ASP A 27 6.27 3.81 -10.95
CA ASP A 27 5.61 4.61 -9.93
C ASP A 27 5.37 6.03 -10.48
N ILE A 28 4.11 6.42 -10.56
CA ILE A 28 3.70 7.74 -11.04
C ILE A 28 3.18 8.66 -9.95
N GLY A 29 3.02 8.16 -8.74
CA GLY A 29 2.65 8.95 -7.58
C GLY A 29 2.56 8.10 -6.33
N THR A 30 3.32 8.49 -5.30
CA THR A 30 3.34 7.82 -4.00
C THR A 30 3.16 8.84 -2.88
N SER A 31 2.31 8.48 -1.92
CA SER A 31 2.14 9.20 -0.66
C SER A 31 2.32 8.25 0.52
N ILE A 32 3.07 8.67 1.54
CA ILE A 32 3.36 7.89 2.74
C ILE A 32 3.19 8.78 3.97
N SER A 33 2.43 8.30 4.94
CA SER A 33 2.34 8.87 6.28
C SER A 33 2.92 7.87 7.28
N THR A 34 4.07 8.20 7.86
CA THR A 34 4.75 7.36 8.84
C THR A 34 4.39 7.73 10.28
N GLN A 35 4.29 6.75 11.15
CA GLN A 35 3.99 6.88 12.58
C GLN A 35 5.24 6.66 13.46
N ILE A 36 6.43 6.58 12.87
CA ILE A 36 7.69 6.27 13.59
C ILE A 36 7.90 7.19 14.78
N SER A 37 7.68 8.50 14.61
CA SER A 37 7.85 9.49 15.68
C SER A 37 6.90 9.26 16.86
N ILE A 38 5.70 8.76 16.62
CA ILE A 38 4.69 8.47 17.63
C ILE A 38 5.09 7.22 18.42
N HIS A 39 5.39 6.14 17.71
CA HIS A 39 5.70 4.83 18.30
C HIS A 39 7.05 4.82 19.04
N LYS A 40 8.00 5.67 18.65
CA LYS A 40 9.27 5.84 19.33
C LYS A 40 9.11 6.16 20.83
N ASN A 41 8.08 6.91 21.18
CA ASN A 41 7.78 7.28 22.58
C ASN A 41 7.33 6.08 23.44
N TYR A 42 6.90 4.99 22.80
CA TYR A 42 6.44 3.76 23.45
C TYR A 42 7.44 2.61 23.35
N GLY A 43 8.59 2.84 22.72
CA GLY A 43 9.60 1.80 22.51
C GLY A 43 9.26 0.75 21.45
N GLY A 44 8.21 0.96 20.66
CA GLY A 44 7.77 0.05 19.61
C GLY A 44 6.36 0.34 19.16
N VAL A 45 5.88 -0.39 18.16
CA VAL A 45 4.55 -0.19 17.58
C VAL A 45 3.45 -0.61 18.56
N VAL A 46 2.52 0.31 18.84
CA VAL A 46 1.31 0.06 19.65
C VAL A 46 0.13 -0.13 18.69
N PRO A 47 -0.45 -1.33 18.59
CA PRO A 47 -1.47 -1.65 17.57
C PRO A 47 -2.68 -0.74 17.55
N GLU A 48 -3.20 -0.37 18.73
CA GLU A 48 -4.37 0.52 18.83
C GLU A 48 -4.05 1.94 18.34
N ILE A 49 -2.88 2.46 18.68
CA ILE A 49 -2.43 3.77 18.20
C ILE A 49 -2.23 3.73 16.70
N ALA A 50 -1.60 2.66 16.18
CA ALA A 50 -1.40 2.48 14.74
C ALA A 50 -2.72 2.52 13.99
N SER A 51 -3.73 1.78 14.44
CA SER A 51 -5.06 1.76 13.80
C SER A 51 -5.71 3.15 13.77
N ARG A 52 -5.65 3.89 14.87
CA ARG A 52 -6.20 5.24 14.97
C ARG A 52 -5.51 6.22 14.02
N GLU A 53 -4.20 6.14 13.89
CA GLU A 53 -3.44 6.99 12.97
C GLU A 53 -3.76 6.65 11.51
N HIS A 54 -3.94 5.38 11.15
CA HIS A 54 -4.41 5.00 9.82
C HIS A 54 -5.76 5.62 9.47
N VAL A 55 -6.72 5.60 10.41
CA VAL A 55 -8.05 6.23 10.21
C VAL A 55 -7.91 7.71 9.87
N LYS A 56 -7.03 8.43 10.56
CA LYS A 56 -6.83 9.86 10.33
C LYS A 56 -6.17 10.15 8.97
N ASN A 57 -5.28 9.29 8.54
CA ASN A 57 -4.38 9.57 7.42
C ASN A 57 -4.83 8.96 6.10
N ILE A 58 -5.65 7.89 6.10
CA ILE A 58 -5.92 7.10 4.90
C ILE A 58 -6.52 7.92 3.75
N THR A 59 -7.49 8.78 4.03
CA THR A 59 -8.13 9.61 3.00
C THR A 59 -7.13 10.61 2.42
N PHE A 60 -6.39 11.29 3.29
CA PHE A 60 -5.38 12.27 2.89
C PHE A 60 -4.27 11.64 2.03
N VAL A 61 -3.77 10.47 2.43
CA VAL A 61 -2.73 9.74 1.69
C VAL A 61 -3.22 9.33 0.30
N ILE A 62 -4.47 8.87 0.17
CA ILE A 62 -5.05 8.53 -1.12
C ILE A 62 -5.22 9.76 -2.00
N GLU A 63 -5.74 10.85 -1.46
CA GLU A 63 -5.92 12.12 -2.20
C GLU A 63 -4.58 12.67 -2.67
N GLU A 64 -3.59 12.75 -1.80
CA GLU A 64 -2.24 13.22 -2.15
C GLU A 64 -1.58 12.33 -3.22
N CYS A 65 -1.76 11.01 -3.14
CA CYS A 65 -1.26 10.07 -4.14
C CYS A 65 -1.85 10.36 -5.53
N LEU A 66 -3.16 10.54 -5.62
CA LEU A 66 -3.86 10.88 -6.86
C LEU A 66 -3.41 12.23 -7.41
N GLU A 67 -3.27 13.23 -6.54
CA GLU A 67 -2.80 14.56 -6.92
C GLU A 67 -1.37 14.51 -7.49
N LYS A 68 -0.44 13.81 -6.83
CA LYS A 68 0.93 13.61 -7.34
C LYS A 68 0.97 12.92 -8.70
N ALA A 69 0.12 11.94 -8.90
CA ALA A 69 -0.02 11.24 -10.18
C ALA A 69 -0.79 12.04 -11.24
N GLN A 70 -1.43 13.15 -10.87
CA GLN A 70 -2.35 13.92 -11.72
C GLN A 70 -3.46 13.05 -12.32
N MET A 71 -4.00 12.14 -11.52
CA MET A 71 -5.04 11.19 -11.91
C MET A 71 -6.27 11.28 -11.02
N LYS A 72 -7.38 10.77 -11.52
CA LYS A 72 -8.62 10.56 -10.76
C LYS A 72 -8.84 9.06 -10.55
N ILE A 73 -9.69 8.69 -9.58
CA ILE A 73 -10.03 7.28 -9.35
C ILE A 73 -10.64 6.63 -10.60
N GLU A 74 -11.39 7.40 -11.39
CA GLU A 74 -11.99 6.92 -12.62
C GLU A 74 -10.95 6.41 -13.64
N ASP A 75 -9.74 6.97 -13.62
CA ASP A 75 -8.65 6.61 -14.51
C ASP A 75 -7.89 5.35 -14.10
N ILE A 76 -8.13 4.86 -12.86
CA ILE A 76 -7.52 3.66 -12.30
C ILE A 76 -8.22 2.42 -12.83
N ASP A 77 -7.45 1.40 -13.22
CA ASP A 77 -7.99 0.14 -13.76
C ASP A 77 -8.32 -0.88 -12.65
N ALA A 78 -7.57 -0.90 -11.54
CA ALA A 78 -7.82 -1.77 -10.40
C ALA A 78 -7.25 -1.18 -9.09
N ILE A 79 -7.76 -1.66 -7.96
CA ILE A 79 -7.29 -1.28 -6.62
C ILE A 79 -6.64 -2.50 -5.99
N ALA A 80 -5.38 -2.39 -5.58
CA ALA A 80 -4.64 -3.40 -4.84
C ALA A 80 -4.61 -3.05 -3.35
N ILE A 81 -4.77 -4.04 -2.49
CA ILE A 81 -4.79 -3.86 -1.03
C ILE A 81 -4.02 -4.97 -0.33
N THR A 82 -3.14 -4.61 0.58
CA THR A 82 -2.49 -5.58 1.45
C THR A 82 -3.51 -6.20 2.41
N TYR A 83 -3.65 -7.53 2.34
CA TYR A 83 -4.57 -8.29 3.22
C TYR A 83 -3.87 -8.92 4.43
N GLY A 84 -2.55 -9.03 4.40
CA GLY A 84 -1.74 -9.64 5.46
C GLY A 84 -0.39 -10.13 4.96
N PRO A 85 0.50 -10.53 5.89
CA PRO A 85 0.40 -10.38 7.34
C PRO A 85 0.51 -8.92 7.80
N GLY A 86 0.06 -8.65 9.04
CA GLY A 86 0.12 -7.33 9.66
C GLY A 86 -0.79 -7.21 10.88
N LEU A 87 -0.86 -6.02 11.45
CA LEU A 87 -1.74 -5.72 12.56
C LEU A 87 -3.20 -5.69 12.09
N ILE A 88 -4.06 -6.53 12.66
CA ILE A 88 -5.45 -6.70 12.21
C ILE A 88 -6.21 -5.37 12.13
N GLY A 89 -6.15 -4.55 13.19
CA GLY A 89 -6.81 -3.25 13.22
C GLY A 89 -6.32 -2.31 12.12
N SER A 90 -5.02 -2.30 11.86
CA SER A 90 -4.39 -1.50 10.81
C SER A 90 -4.77 -1.98 9.41
N LEU A 91 -4.70 -3.29 9.15
CA LEU A 91 -5.10 -3.91 7.89
C LEU A 91 -6.55 -3.58 7.52
N LEU A 92 -7.46 -3.63 8.50
CA LEU A 92 -8.87 -3.35 8.28
C LEU A 92 -9.13 -1.92 7.79
N ILE A 93 -8.35 -0.94 8.19
CA ILE A 93 -8.53 0.45 7.74
C ILE A 93 -8.27 0.58 6.24
N GLY A 94 -7.14 0.05 5.77
CA GLY A 94 -6.83 0.03 4.33
C GLY A 94 -7.84 -0.78 3.52
N LEU A 95 -8.23 -1.96 4.05
CA LEU A 95 -9.20 -2.83 3.40
C LEU A 95 -10.56 -2.15 3.22
N GLU A 96 -11.07 -1.47 4.25
CA GLU A 96 -12.34 -0.75 4.16
C GLU A 96 -12.27 0.43 3.18
N ALA A 97 -11.17 1.17 3.14
CA ALA A 97 -10.96 2.23 2.16
C ALA A 97 -10.95 1.65 0.73
N ALA A 98 -10.19 0.58 0.50
CA ALA A 98 -10.10 -0.08 -0.80
C ALA A 98 -11.44 -0.64 -1.28
N LYS A 99 -12.19 -1.30 -0.39
CA LYS A 99 -13.54 -1.82 -0.69
C LYS A 99 -14.52 -0.71 -1.08
N LYS A 100 -14.52 0.40 -0.34
CA LYS A 100 -15.39 1.55 -0.64
C LYS A 100 -15.08 2.13 -2.01
N LEU A 101 -13.81 2.36 -2.32
CA LEU A 101 -13.39 2.85 -3.64
C LEU A 101 -13.75 1.87 -4.75
N SER A 102 -13.48 0.58 -4.55
CA SER A 102 -13.85 -0.49 -5.48
C SER A 102 -15.34 -0.50 -5.79
N PHE A 103 -16.18 -0.40 -4.75
CA PHE A 103 -17.63 -0.41 -4.88
C PHE A 103 -18.15 0.85 -5.57
N ILE A 104 -17.72 2.04 -5.12
CA ILE A 104 -18.23 3.32 -5.65
C ILE A 104 -17.85 3.50 -7.11
N TYR A 105 -16.62 3.16 -7.48
CA TYR A 105 -16.07 3.40 -8.82
C TYR A 105 -16.10 2.16 -9.72
N ASN A 106 -16.69 1.06 -9.24
CA ASN A 106 -16.78 -0.22 -9.96
C ASN A 106 -15.41 -0.70 -10.49
N LYS A 107 -14.40 -0.71 -9.61
CA LYS A 107 -13.03 -1.15 -9.93
C LYS A 107 -12.75 -2.52 -9.30
N PRO A 108 -12.05 -3.43 -9.99
CA PRO A 108 -11.60 -4.68 -9.40
C PRO A 108 -10.76 -4.46 -8.16
N LEU A 109 -10.95 -5.31 -7.13
CA LEU A 109 -10.15 -5.31 -5.91
C LEU A 109 -9.19 -6.50 -5.94
N ILE A 110 -7.90 -6.24 -5.75
CA ILE A 110 -6.84 -7.25 -5.83
C ILE A 110 -6.20 -7.38 -4.43
N PRO A 111 -6.34 -8.54 -3.76
CA PRO A 111 -5.64 -8.79 -2.51
C PRO A 111 -4.15 -9.08 -2.76
N VAL A 112 -3.28 -8.45 -1.96
CA VAL A 112 -1.82 -8.60 -2.06
C VAL A 112 -1.25 -9.04 -0.72
N HIS A 113 -0.38 -10.05 -0.74
CA HIS A 113 0.38 -10.45 0.42
C HIS A 113 1.51 -9.45 0.70
N HIS A 114 1.64 -9.00 1.95
CA HIS A 114 2.62 -7.97 2.36
C HIS A 114 4.06 -8.31 1.92
N ILE A 115 4.52 -9.52 2.19
CA ILE A 115 5.88 -9.95 1.83
C ILE A 115 6.05 -10.06 0.31
N ALA A 116 5.04 -10.54 -0.40
CA ALA A 116 5.07 -10.53 -1.87
C ALA A 116 5.18 -9.11 -2.42
N GLY A 117 4.49 -8.15 -1.80
CA GLY A 117 4.63 -6.72 -2.12
C GLY A 117 6.07 -6.23 -2.01
N HIS A 118 6.78 -6.57 -0.92
CA HIS A 118 8.20 -6.23 -0.75
C HIS A 118 9.09 -6.84 -1.84
N ILE A 119 8.87 -8.10 -2.20
CA ILE A 119 9.63 -8.76 -3.26
C ILE A 119 9.39 -8.06 -4.61
N TYR A 120 8.13 -7.85 -4.97
CA TYR A 120 7.76 -7.23 -6.25
C TYR A 120 8.08 -5.74 -6.34
N ALA A 121 8.30 -5.03 -5.24
CA ALA A 121 8.77 -3.65 -5.24
C ALA A 121 10.09 -3.48 -6.00
N ASN A 122 10.92 -4.53 -6.08
CA ASN A 122 12.14 -4.51 -6.89
C ASN A 122 11.87 -4.33 -8.39
N SER A 123 10.65 -4.62 -8.86
CA SER A 123 10.27 -4.41 -10.27
C SER A 123 10.22 -2.93 -10.67
N LEU A 124 10.12 -2.03 -9.69
CA LEU A 124 10.15 -0.58 -9.92
C LEU A 124 11.57 -0.11 -10.32
N GLU A 125 12.60 -0.78 -9.79
CA GLU A 125 14.00 -0.45 -10.08
C GLU A 125 14.50 -1.10 -11.36
N LYS A 126 14.18 -2.39 -11.55
CA LYS A 126 14.63 -3.19 -12.69
C LYS A 126 13.66 -4.31 -13.01
N GLU A 127 13.70 -4.77 -14.25
CA GLU A 127 12.93 -5.94 -14.65
C GLU A 127 13.35 -7.19 -13.87
N MET A 128 12.37 -7.83 -13.23
CA MET A 128 12.59 -9.08 -12.52
C MET A 128 12.71 -10.23 -13.51
N LYS A 129 13.77 -11.01 -13.38
CA LYS A 129 14.00 -12.23 -14.17
C LYS A 129 13.78 -13.46 -13.30
N PHE A 130 13.04 -14.41 -13.81
CA PHE A 130 12.76 -15.66 -13.10
C PHE A 130 13.54 -16.86 -13.71
N PRO A 131 13.96 -17.84 -12.86
CA PRO A 131 13.77 -17.89 -11.41
C PRO A 131 14.66 -16.90 -10.66
N LEU A 132 14.20 -16.43 -9.49
CA LEU A 132 14.96 -15.54 -8.60
C LEU A 132 14.93 -16.07 -7.16
N LEU A 133 15.95 -15.75 -6.40
CA LEU A 133 16.01 -15.95 -4.96
C LEU A 133 15.78 -14.59 -4.29
N ALA A 134 14.78 -14.51 -3.41
CA ALA A 134 14.51 -13.33 -2.62
C ALA A 134 14.85 -13.58 -1.15
N LEU A 135 15.65 -12.69 -0.57
CA LEU A 135 15.91 -12.66 0.87
C LEU A 135 15.19 -11.43 1.43
N VAL A 136 14.22 -11.69 2.31
CA VAL A 136 13.47 -10.63 3.00
C VAL A 136 13.95 -10.59 4.44
N VAL A 137 14.58 -9.48 4.84
CA VAL A 137 15.07 -9.24 6.20
C VAL A 137 14.45 -7.95 6.71
N SER A 138 13.60 -8.07 7.71
CA SER A 138 13.00 -6.93 8.41
C SER A 138 13.03 -7.17 9.91
N GLY A 139 12.81 -6.15 10.74
CA GLY A 139 12.82 -6.29 12.19
C GLY A 139 11.84 -7.33 12.75
N GLY A 140 10.78 -7.63 12.04
CA GLY A 140 9.76 -8.61 12.43
C GLY A 140 9.74 -9.91 11.61
N HIS A 141 10.39 -9.94 10.45
CA HIS A 141 10.36 -11.07 9.52
C HIS A 141 11.74 -11.34 8.92
N THR A 142 12.05 -12.64 8.73
CA THR A 142 13.19 -13.10 7.92
C THR A 142 12.73 -14.32 7.17
N GLU A 143 12.70 -14.26 5.84
CA GLU A 143 12.28 -15.33 4.93
C GLU A 143 13.17 -15.43 3.70
#